data_6626618007de2acdf893f5074dde743e
#
_entry.id   6626618007de2acdf893f5074dde743e
#
_cell.length_a   1.000
_cell.length_b   1.000
_cell.length_c   1.000
_cell.angle_alpha   90.00
_cell.angle_beta   90.00
_cell.angle_gamma   90.00
#
_symmetry.space_group_name_H-M   'P 1'
#
loop_
_entity.id
_entity.type
_entity.pdbx_description
1 polymer ?
#
loop_
_entity_poly.entity_id
_entity_poly.type
_entity_poly.pdbx_seq_one_letter_code
_entity_poly.pdbx_strand_id
1 'polypeptide(L)'
;MAASDITSRADAPQQFDLDRCVHCGLCLNACPTYRQLGLEMDSPRGRIFQMVQVAEGLAEITPSYIRHIDLCLACRGCETACPSGVQYGRLVEAARAQIESGRKRPWPESWIRAFAFRWLLPSRNWLRLVGWALAWHQRSGMQELARSTGLVDEFGEFGKAERLSPAVETPFFYSQY
;
A
#
# COMPACT_ATOMS: atom_id res chain seq x y z
N MET A 1 2.97 12.01 -22.50
CA MET A 1 2.07 12.85 -21.69
C MET A 1 2.95 13.87 -21.01
N ALA A 2 2.67 15.15 -21.19
CA ALA A 2 3.53 16.21 -20.66
C ALA A 2 3.48 16.22 -19.11
N ALA A 3 4.62 16.49 -18.46
CA ALA A 3 4.77 16.54 -17.01
C ALA A 3 3.73 17.46 -16.32
N SER A 4 3.27 18.49 -17.03
CA SER A 4 2.26 19.45 -16.58
C SER A 4 0.88 18.85 -16.27
N ASP A 5 0.53 17.70 -16.84
CA ASP A 5 -0.79 17.06 -16.68
C ASP A 5 -0.90 16.20 -15.40
N ILE A 6 0.25 15.82 -14.82
CA ILE A 6 0.30 14.96 -13.63
C ILE A 6 0.26 15.79 -12.34
N THR A 7 0.78 17.01 -12.36
CA THR A 7 0.85 17.90 -11.19
C THR A 7 -0.46 18.65 -10.92
N SER A 8 -1.35 18.77 -11.92
CA SER A 8 -2.62 19.50 -11.83
C SER A 8 -3.81 18.68 -11.30
N ARG A 9 -3.60 17.41 -10.91
CA ARG A 9 -4.70 16.57 -10.42
C ARG A 9 -5.06 16.92 -8.97
N ALA A 10 -6.36 16.98 -8.70
CA ALA A 10 -6.92 17.29 -7.38
C ALA A 10 -6.41 16.41 -6.22
N ASP A 11 -5.88 15.21 -6.56
CA ASP A 11 -5.36 14.25 -5.60
C ASP A 11 -3.85 14.36 -5.34
N ALA A 12 -3.12 15.27 -6.02
CA ALA A 12 -1.68 15.44 -5.81
C ALA A 12 -1.38 16.10 -4.45
N PRO A 13 -0.19 15.85 -3.85
CA PRO A 13 0.26 16.57 -2.67
C PRO A 13 0.24 18.07 -2.89
N GLN A 14 -0.38 18.81 -1.95
CA GLN A 14 -0.49 20.26 -2.08
C GLN A 14 0.82 20.93 -1.68
N GLN A 15 1.23 21.95 -2.42
CA GLN A 15 2.47 22.70 -2.19
C GLN A 15 2.54 23.25 -0.76
N PHE A 16 1.46 23.80 -0.24
CA PHE A 16 1.38 24.32 1.12
C PHE A 16 1.75 23.27 2.20
N ASP A 17 1.35 22.01 2.03
CA ASP A 17 1.68 20.95 2.98
C ASP A 17 3.13 20.46 2.82
N LEU A 18 3.68 20.52 1.59
CA LEU A 18 5.07 20.19 1.28
C LEU A 18 6.04 21.22 1.88
N ASP A 19 5.73 22.51 1.76
CA ASP A 19 6.57 23.63 2.21
C ASP A 19 6.73 23.69 3.74
N ARG A 20 5.89 22.99 4.50
CA ARG A 20 6.04 22.88 5.95
C ARG A 20 7.28 22.13 6.39
N CYS A 21 7.87 21.32 5.50
CA CYS A 21 9.02 20.51 5.84
C CYS A 21 10.32 21.33 5.75
N VAL A 22 10.93 21.61 6.90
CA VAL A 22 12.23 22.30 6.99
C VAL A 22 13.43 21.35 6.93
N HIS A 23 13.22 20.09 6.58
CA HIS A 23 14.26 19.06 6.43
C HIS A 23 15.18 18.85 7.65
N CYS A 24 14.77 19.17 8.87
CA CYS A 24 15.58 19.10 10.10
C CYS A 24 16.02 17.67 10.48
N GLY A 25 15.33 16.63 10.02
CA GLY A 25 15.69 15.23 10.25
C GLY A 25 15.18 14.61 11.56
N LEU A 26 14.47 15.32 12.42
CA LEU A 26 13.95 14.77 13.68
C LEU A 26 13.00 13.58 13.49
N CYS A 27 12.35 13.49 12.33
CA CYS A 27 11.48 12.37 11.95
C CYS A 27 12.22 11.07 11.61
N LEU A 28 13.54 11.10 11.40
CA LEU A 28 14.31 9.94 10.94
C LEU A 28 14.26 8.78 11.94
N ASN A 29 14.50 9.09 13.21
CA ASN A 29 14.50 8.08 14.28
C ASN A 29 13.13 7.44 14.54
N ALA A 30 12.04 8.15 14.20
CA ALA A 30 10.69 7.67 14.34
C ALA A 30 10.24 6.79 13.16
N CYS A 31 11.00 6.74 12.06
CA CYS A 31 10.62 6.03 10.86
C CYS A 31 11.16 4.60 10.85
N PRO A 32 10.27 3.56 10.86
CA PRO A 32 10.70 2.17 10.85
C PRO A 32 11.44 1.78 9.56
N THR A 33 11.00 2.28 8.40
CA THR A 33 11.66 1.97 7.11
C THR A 33 13.06 2.57 7.03
N TYR A 34 13.24 3.81 7.49
CA TYR A 34 14.57 4.41 7.56
C TYR A 34 15.50 3.68 8.53
N ARG A 35 15.00 3.29 9.70
CA ARG A 35 15.80 2.55 10.70
C ARG A 35 16.28 1.20 10.19
N GLN A 36 15.51 0.54 9.34
CA GLN A 36 15.86 -0.77 8.78
C GLN A 36 16.77 -0.68 7.55
N LEU A 37 16.50 0.26 6.65
CA LEU A 37 17.16 0.34 5.36
C LEU A 37 18.35 1.31 5.32
N GLY A 38 18.37 2.31 6.21
CA GLY A 38 19.40 3.34 6.24
C GLY A 38 19.42 4.28 5.02
N LEU A 39 18.42 4.19 4.16
CA LEU A 39 18.34 4.97 2.92
C LEU A 39 17.54 6.24 3.16
N GLU A 40 18.13 7.39 2.81
CA GLU A 40 17.47 8.70 2.96
C GLU A 40 16.16 8.77 2.15
N MET A 41 16.14 8.16 0.97
CA MET A 41 14.95 8.10 0.10
C MET A 41 13.75 7.38 0.75
N ASP A 42 14.00 6.52 1.75
CA ASP A 42 13.00 5.80 2.52
C ASP A 42 12.66 6.49 3.85
N SER A 43 13.23 7.66 4.11
CA SER A 43 12.92 8.51 5.24
C SER A 43 11.69 9.39 4.97
N PRO A 44 11.00 9.91 6.02
CA PRO A 44 9.88 10.82 5.81
C PRO A 44 10.27 12.09 5.07
N ARG A 45 11.37 12.74 5.46
CA ARG A 45 11.86 13.95 4.78
C ARG A 45 12.35 13.67 3.36
N GLY A 46 13.01 12.53 3.13
CA GLY A 46 13.47 12.14 1.80
C GLY A 46 12.31 11.85 0.85
N ARG A 47 11.22 11.24 1.34
CA ARG A 47 9.99 11.08 0.57
C ARG A 47 9.30 12.41 0.27
N ILE A 48 9.26 13.35 1.23
CA ILE A 48 8.75 14.71 0.98
C ILE A 48 9.59 15.39 -0.09
N PHE A 49 10.92 15.30 -0.02
CA PHE A 49 11.79 15.86 -1.05
C PHE A 49 11.47 15.30 -2.44
N GLN A 50 11.28 13.98 -2.56
CA GLN A 50 10.87 13.38 -3.83
C GLN A 50 9.49 13.90 -4.31
N MET A 51 8.52 14.06 -3.39
CA MET A 51 7.21 14.62 -3.72
C MET A 51 7.34 16.07 -4.22
N VAL A 52 8.20 16.89 -3.61
CA VAL A 52 8.50 18.26 -4.05
C VAL A 52 9.08 18.23 -5.47
N GLN A 53 10.07 17.38 -5.76
CA GLN A 53 10.67 17.29 -7.09
C GLN A 53 9.62 16.92 -8.17
N VAL A 54 8.67 16.05 -7.85
CA VAL A 54 7.57 15.69 -8.74
C VAL A 54 6.57 16.85 -8.87
N ALA A 55 6.22 17.52 -7.80
CA ALA A 55 5.29 18.65 -7.80
C ALA A 55 5.81 19.84 -8.62
N GLU A 56 7.12 20.14 -8.53
CA GLU A 56 7.80 21.19 -9.29
C GLU A 56 8.09 20.79 -10.74
N GLY A 57 7.80 19.54 -11.14
CA GLY A 57 8.08 19.05 -12.49
C GLY A 57 9.55 18.79 -12.78
N LEU A 58 10.40 18.77 -11.77
CA LEU A 58 11.84 18.48 -11.87
C LEU A 58 12.13 16.99 -11.98
N ALA A 59 11.19 16.14 -11.52
CA ALA A 59 11.28 14.69 -11.62
C ALA A 59 9.95 14.10 -12.12
N GLU A 60 10.04 12.96 -12.80
CA GLU A 60 8.88 12.18 -13.20
C GLU A 60 8.52 11.13 -12.14
N ILE A 61 7.27 10.63 -12.18
CA ILE A 61 6.83 9.48 -11.38
C ILE A 61 7.45 8.21 -11.98
N THR A 62 8.65 7.88 -11.52
CA THR A 62 9.41 6.70 -11.94
C THR A 62 9.05 5.47 -11.11
N PRO A 63 9.38 4.24 -11.57
CA PRO A 63 9.24 3.03 -10.75
C PRO A 63 10.03 3.11 -9.42
N SER A 64 11.16 3.82 -9.40
CA SER A 64 11.94 4.05 -8.18
C SER A 64 11.17 4.93 -7.19
N TYR A 65 10.61 6.05 -7.65
CA TYR A 65 9.75 6.92 -6.84
C TYR A 65 8.57 6.13 -6.23
N ILE A 66 7.85 5.39 -7.07
CA ILE A 66 6.72 4.55 -6.65
C ILE A 66 7.15 3.59 -5.54
N ARG A 67 8.27 2.89 -5.72
CA ARG A 67 8.81 1.96 -4.73
C ARG A 67 9.05 2.63 -3.38
N HIS A 68 9.69 3.79 -3.33
CA HIS A 68 9.99 4.51 -2.09
C HIS A 68 8.72 5.00 -1.39
N ILE A 69 7.70 5.45 -2.14
CA ILE A 69 6.40 5.86 -1.58
C ILE A 69 5.61 4.64 -1.06
N ASP A 70 5.63 3.52 -1.79
CA ASP A 70 4.91 2.30 -1.43
C ASP A 70 5.52 1.59 -0.22
N LEU A 71 6.84 1.65 -0.01
CA LEU A 71 7.52 1.11 1.17
C LEU A 71 7.12 1.82 2.48
N CYS A 72 6.48 2.98 2.41
CA CYS A 72 6.00 3.66 3.60
C CYS A 72 4.88 2.87 4.28
N LEU A 73 5.00 2.58 5.57
CA LEU A 73 3.99 1.86 6.36
C LEU A 73 2.78 2.73 6.75
N ALA A 74 2.78 4.02 6.40
CA ALA A 74 1.75 5.00 6.80
C ALA A 74 1.47 5.04 8.31
N CYS A 75 2.43 4.67 9.14
CA CYS A 75 2.30 4.56 10.61
C CYS A 75 2.21 5.92 11.32
N ARG A 76 2.48 7.03 10.63
CA ARG A 76 2.43 8.42 11.12
C ARG A 76 3.35 8.75 12.31
N GLY A 77 4.23 7.85 12.72
CA GLY A 77 5.21 8.12 13.79
C GLY A 77 6.10 9.33 13.54
N CYS A 78 6.32 9.69 12.28
CA CYS A 78 7.05 10.89 11.89
C CYS A 78 6.30 12.20 12.16
N GLU A 79 4.97 12.19 12.22
CA GLU A 79 4.16 13.38 12.54
C GLU A 79 4.34 13.80 14.00
N THR A 80 4.33 12.84 14.91
CA THR A 80 4.53 13.10 16.34
C THR A 80 5.93 13.62 16.67
N ALA A 81 6.92 13.27 15.84
CA ALA A 81 8.30 13.71 15.98
C ALA A 81 8.59 15.04 15.26
N CYS A 82 7.61 15.60 14.54
CA CYS A 82 7.82 16.78 13.70
C CYS A 82 7.52 18.09 14.44
N PRO A 83 8.53 18.96 14.71
CA PRO A 83 8.27 20.24 15.35
C PRO A 83 7.55 21.24 14.44
N SER A 84 7.66 21.08 13.12
CA SER A 84 6.98 21.93 12.13
C SER A 84 5.52 21.52 11.88
N GLY A 85 5.04 20.45 12.52
CA GLY A 85 3.65 19.98 12.38
C GLY A 85 3.29 19.51 10.99
N VAL A 86 4.23 18.89 10.27
CA VAL A 86 3.97 18.31 8.94
C VAL A 86 2.96 17.17 9.06
N GLN A 87 1.86 17.26 8.33
CA GLN A 87 0.84 16.21 8.26
C GLN A 87 1.23 15.18 7.18
N TYR A 88 2.23 14.38 7.49
CA TYR A 88 2.84 13.43 6.56
C TYR A 88 1.84 12.39 6.01
N GLY A 89 0.87 11.96 6.82
CA GLY A 89 -0.19 11.03 6.39
C GLY A 89 -0.95 11.56 5.17
N ARG A 90 -1.34 12.84 5.19
CA ARG A 90 -2.01 13.48 4.04
C ARG A 90 -1.13 13.50 2.79
N LEU A 91 0.16 13.81 2.97
CA LEU A 91 1.11 13.86 1.86
C LEU A 91 1.30 12.48 1.21
N VAL A 92 1.49 11.42 2.00
CA VAL A 92 1.69 10.07 1.46
C VAL A 92 0.41 9.50 0.85
N GLU A 93 -0.76 9.82 1.40
CA GLU A 93 -2.06 9.44 0.82
C GLU A 93 -2.27 10.12 -0.53
N ALA A 94 -2.01 11.42 -0.63
CA ALA A 94 -2.11 12.18 -1.88
C ALA A 94 -1.11 11.69 -2.94
N ALA A 95 0.15 11.43 -2.55
CA ALA A 95 1.16 10.88 -3.46
C ALA A 95 0.76 9.51 -4.01
N ARG A 96 0.20 8.64 -3.16
CA ARG A 96 -0.32 7.33 -3.60
C ARG A 96 -1.52 7.45 -4.52
N ALA A 97 -2.44 8.36 -4.24
CA ALA A 97 -3.57 8.65 -5.12
C ALA A 97 -3.10 9.16 -6.49
N GLN A 98 -2.11 10.05 -6.51
CA GLN A 98 -1.48 10.55 -7.73
C GLN A 98 -0.82 9.41 -8.54
N ILE A 99 -0.02 8.55 -7.90
CA ILE A 99 0.59 7.37 -8.52
C ILE A 99 -0.48 6.46 -9.11
N GLU A 100 -1.51 6.16 -8.33
CA GLU A 100 -2.60 5.26 -8.72
C GLU A 100 -3.38 5.79 -9.92
N SER A 101 -3.66 7.08 -9.95
CA SER A 101 -4.39 7.73 -11.06
C SER A 101 -3.59 7.75 -12.37
N GLY A 102 -2.25 7.73 -12.30
CA GLY A 102 -1.36 7.64 -13.46
C GLY A 102 -1.09 6.22 -13.94
N ARG A 103 -1.35 5.21 -13.12
CA ARG A 103 -0.97 3.83 -13.40
C ARG A 103 -1.91 3.16 -14.40
N LYS A 104 -1.39 2.80 -15.56
CA LYS A 104 -2.10 1.97 -16.55
C LYS A 104 -1.90 0.50 -16.17
N ARG A 105 -2.95 -0.16 -15.72
CA ARG A 105 -2.93 -1.60 -15.43
C ARG A 105 -3.32 -2.43 -16.62
N PRO A 106 -2.71 -3.62 -16.81
CA PRO A 106 -3.18 -4.59 -17.80
C PRO A 106 -4.63 -5.01 -17.49
N TRP A 107 -5.38 -5.33 -18.54
CA TRP A 107 -6.80 -5.66 -18.46
C TRP A 107 -7.16 -6.70 -17.39
N PRO A 108 -6.46 -7.85 -17.23
CA PRO A 108 -6.86 -8.84 -16.24
C PRO A 108 -6.73 -8.32 -14.81
N GLU A 109 -5.68 -7.55 -14.50
CA GLU A 109 -5.50 -6.96 -13.16
C GLU A 109 -6.58 -5.93 -12.84
N SER A 110 -6.91 -5.07 -13.80
CA SER A 110 -7.93 -4.05 -13.62
C SER A 110 -9.32 -4.64 -13.40
N TRP A 111 -9.65 -5.72 -14.09
CA TRP A 111 -10.91 -6.43 -13.94
C TRP A 111 -11.02 -7.15 -12.58
N ILE A 112 -9.99 -7.89 -12.17
CA ILE A 112 -9.93 -8.57 -10.87
C ILE A 112 -10.09 -7.55 -9.73
N ARG A 113 -9.39 -6.43 -9.83
CA ARG A 113 -9.46 -5.35 -8.84
C ARG A 113 -10.86 -4.72 -8.80
N ALA A 114 -11.43 -4.40 -9.95
CA ALA A 114 -12.79 -3.84 -10.04
C ALA A 114 -13.82 -4.81 -9.44
N PHE A 115 -13.72 -6.10 -9.74
CA PHE A 115 -14.57 -7.13 -9.16
C PHE A 115 -14.42 -7.21 -7.65
N ALA A 116 -13.17 -7.26 -7.15
CA ALA A 116 -12.89 -7.36 -5.71
C ALA A 116 -13.44 -6.15 -4.93
N PHE A 117 -13.17 -4.92 -5.40
CA PHE A 117 -13.55 -3.70 -4.67
C PHE A 117 -15.02 -3.31 -4.88
N ARG A 118 -15.63 -3.67 -6.01
CA ARG A 118 -16.98 -3.24 -6.36
C ARG A 118 -18.07 -4.24 -5.97
N TRP A 119 -17.72 -5.53 -5.96
CA TRP A 119 -18.67 -6.61 -5.73
C TRP A 119 -18.36 -7.47 -4.52
N LEU A 120 -17.10 -7.90 -4.37
CA LEU A 120 -16.72 -8.83 -3.31
C LEU A 120 -16.66 -8.15 -1.94
N LEU A 121 -15.82 -7.11 -1.78
CA LEU A 121 -15.59 -6.46 -0.49
C LEU A 121 -16.81 -5.73 0.07
N PRO A 122 -17.67 -5.03 -0.73
CA PRO A 122 -18.85 -4.39 -0.19
C PRO A 122 -19.97 -5.37 0.17
N SER A 123 -19.93 -6.60 -0.34
CA SER A 123 -20.98 -7.59 -0.15
C SER A 123 -20.69 -8.54 1.01
N ARG A 124 -21.44 -8.39 2.10
CA ARG A 124 -21.36 -9.28 3.26
C ARG A 124 -21.58 -10.77 2.91
N ASN A 125 -22.49 -11.04 1.98
CA ASN A 125 -22.81 -12.41 1.58
C ASN A 125 -21.66 -13.05 0.80
N TRP A 126 -21.01 -12.31 -0.10
CA TRP A 126 -19.85 -12.79 -0.84
C TRP A 126 -18.67 -13.04 0.09
N LEU A 127 -18.42 -12.15 1.06
CA LEU A 127 -17.37 -12.36 2.07
C LEU A 127 -17.63 -13.60 2.92
N ARG A 128 -18.88 -13.84 3.30
CA ARG A 128 -19.27 -15.07 4.02
C ARG A 128 -19.04 -16.32 3.18
N LEU A 129 -19.41 -16.28 1.89
CA LEU A 129 -19.19 -17.39 0.97
C LEU A 129 -17.70 -17.71 0.83
N VAL A 130 -16.87 -16.68 0.62
CA VAL A 130 -15.41 -16.83 0.53
C VAL A 130 -14.82 -17.36 1.83
N GLY A 131 -15.24 -16.80 2.98
CA GLY A 131 -14.81 -17.28 4.29
C GLY A 131 -15.17 -18.74 4.53
N TRP A 132 -16.39 -19.14 4.16
CA TRP A 132 -16.85 -20.53 4.26
C TRP A 132 -16.06 -21.46 3.32
N ALA A 133 -15.81 -21.05 2.10
CA ALA A 133 -15.01 -21.82 1.12
C ALA A 133 -13.55 -22.01 1.62
N LEU A 134 -12.93 -20.96 2.19
CA LEU A 134 -11.60 -21.05 2.78
C LEU A 134 -11.58 -21.98 3.99
N ALA A 135 -12.55 -21.85 4.90
CA ALA A 135 -12.66 -22.74 6.06
C ALA A 135 -12.84 -24.21 5.64
N TRP A 136 -13.64 -24.45 4.62
CA TRP A 136 -13.82 -25.79 4.05
C TRP A 136 -12.53 -26.32 3.43
N HIS A 137 -11.83 -25.51 2.63
CA HIS A 137 -10.54 -25.85 2.04
C HIS A 137 -9.51 -26.24 3.10
N GLN A 138 -9.40 -25.48 4.18
CA GLN A 138 -8.48 -25.77 5.29
C GLN A 138 -8.88 -27.05 6.06
N ARG A 139 -10.18 -27.27 6.32
CA ARG A 139 -10.67 -28.44 7.06
C ARG A 139 -10.71 -29.75 6.27
N SER A 140 -10.82 -29.67 4.95
CA SER A 140 -10.87 -30.85 4.08
C SER A 140 -9.53 -31.55 3.88
N GLY A 141 -8.44 -31.00 4.43
CA GLY A 141 -7.08 -31.51 4.22
C GLY A 141 -6.50 -31.18 2.85
N MET A 142 -7.24 -30.51 1.95
CA MET A 142 -6.74 -30.11 0.63
C MET A 142 -5.54 -29.16 0.74
N GLN A 143 -5.52 -28.32 1.74
CA GLN A 143 -4.40 -27.43 2.04
C GLN A 143 -3.12 -28.22 2.36
N GLU A 144 -3.22 -29.25 3.21
CA GLU A 144 -2.10 -30.11 3.56
C GLU A 144 -1.60 -30.90 2.34
N LEU A 145 -2.52 -31.43 1.55
CA LEU A 145 -2.19 -32.14 0.32
C LEU A 145 -1.49 -31.21 -0.70
N ALA A 146 -1.98 -30.00 -0.89
CA ALA A 146 -1.37 -29.02 -1.80
C ALA A 146 0.04 -28.60 -1.34
N ARG A 147 0.25 -28.48 -0.03
CA ARG A 147 1.57 -28.19 0.57
C ARG A 147 2.53 -29.38 0.44
N SER A 148 2.06 -30.59 0.67
CA SER A 148 2.90 -31.82 0.60
C SER A 148 3.30 -32.19 -0.84
N THR A 149 2.47 -31.86 -1.84
CA THR A 149 2.76 -32.10 -3.26
C THR A 149 3.64 -31.02 -3.89
N GLY A 150 3.95 -29.92 -3.17
CA GLY A 150 4.73 -28.80 -3.70
C GLY A 150 4.00 -27.93 -4.73
N LEU A 151 2.72 -28.21 -5.02
CA LEU A 151 1.92 -27.42 -5.95
C LEU A 151 1.83 -25.94 -5.55
N VAL A 152 1.84 -25.67 -4.24
CA VAL A 152 1.79 -24.31 -3.71
C VAL A 152 3.02 -23.51 -4.11
N ASP A 153 4.18 -24.14 -4.26
CA ASP A 153 5.45 -23.47 -4.57
C ASP A 153 5.52 -23.01 -6.03
N GLU A 154 4.79 -23.67 -6.94
CA GLU A 154 4.72 -23.27 -8.34
C GLU A 154 3.96 -21.95 -8.56
N PHE A 155 3.10 -21.56 -7.63
CA PHE A 155 2.33 -20.32 -7.71
C PHE A 155 3.07 -19.08 -7.17
N GLY A 156 4.38 -19.15 -6.93
CA GLY A 156 5.23 -18.01 -6.57
C GLY A 156 4.71 -17.20 -5.37
N GLU A 157 4.34 -15.95 -5.57
CA GLU A 157 3.88 -15.06 -4.48
C GLU A 157 2.54 -15.51 -3.86
N PHE A 158 1.65 -16.12 -4.64
CA PHE A 158 0.41 -16.71 -4.11
C PHE A 158 0.68 -17.89 -3.19
N GLY A 159 1.68 -18.72 -3.50
CA GLY A 159 2.09 -19.82 -2.63
C GLY A 159 2.64 -19.34 -1.30
N LYS A 160 3.43 -18.26 -1.31
CA LYS A 160 3.90 -17.63 -0.07
C LYS A 160 2.75 -17.07 0.77
N ALA A 161 1.79 -16.39 0.14
CA ALA A 161 0.60 -15.86 0.81
C ALA A 161 -0.26 -16.97 1.41
N GLU A 162 -0.41 -18.10 0.71
CA GLU A 162 -1.14 -19.27 1.21
C GLU A 162 -0.47 -19.85 2.46
N ARG A 163 0.86 -20.00 2.47
CA ARG A 163 1.60 -20.49 3.66
C ARG A 163 1.47 -19.58 4.88
N LEU A 164 1.32 -18.28 4.68
CA LEU A 164 1.13 -17.29 5.74
C LEU A 164 -0.35 -17.13 6.14
N SER A 165 -1.27 -17.79 5.44
CA SER A 165 -2.71 -17.72 5.71
C SER A 165 -3.02 -18.30 7.10
N PRO A 166 -3.61 -17.51 8.02
CA PRO A 166 -4.02 -18.00 9.31
C PRO A 166 -5.20 -18.97 9.18
N ALA A 167 -5.39 -19.82 10.19
CA ALA A 167 -6.56 -20.69 10.26
C ALA A 167 -7.85 -19.85 10.35
N VAL A 168 -8.83 -20.22 9.54
CA VAL A 168 -10.14 -19.57 9.56
C VAL A 168 -10.98 -20.15 10.68
N GLU A 169 -11.19 -19.35 11.71
CA GLU A 169 -12.03 -19.73 12.84
C GLU A 169 -13.53 -19.49 12.56
N THR A 170 -14.37 -20.38 13.03
CA THR A 170 -15.83 -20.26 13.01
C THR A 170 -16.38 -20.33 14.42
N PRO A 171 -17.43 -19.56 14.76
CA PRO A 171 -18.25 -18.71 13.88
C PRO A 171 -17.54 -17.42 13.46
N PHE A 172 -17.87 -16.93 12.25
CA PHE A 172 -17.31 -15.66 11.77
C PHE A 172 -17.77 -14.51 12.68
N PHE A 173 -16.92 -13.48 12.80
CA PHE A 173 -17.21 -12.29 13.63
C PHE A 173 -18.63 -11.74 13.45
N TYR A 174 -19.12 -11.67 12.20
CA TYR A 174 -20.47 -11.16 11.89
C TYR A 174 -21.63 -12.06 12.35
N SER A 175 -21.38 -13.25 12.81
CA SER A 175 -22.42 -14.13 13.36
C SER A 175 -22.58 -14.00 14.87
N GLN A 176 -21.70 -13.24 15.52
CA GLN A 176 -21.69 -13.02 16.97
C GLN A 176 -22.37 -11.70 17.36
N TYR A 177 -22.59 -10.79 16.40
CA TYR A 177 -23.25 -9.51 16.52
C TYR A 177 -24.35 -9.40 15.45
#